data_54fff267690abaaa010f8330a0a42b2f
#
_entry.id   54fff267690abaaa010f8330a0a42b2f
#
_cell.length_a   1.000
_cell.length_b   1.000
_cell.length_c   1.000
_cell.angle_alpha   90.00
_cell.angle_beta   90.00
_cell.angle_gamma   90.00
#
_symmetry.space_group_name_H-M   'P 1'
#
loop_
_entity.id
_entity.type
_entity.pdbx_description
1 polymer ?
#
loop_
_entity_poly.entity_id
_entity_poly.type
_entity_poly.pdbx_seq_one_letter_code
_entity_poly.pdbx_strand_id
1 'polypeptide(L)'
;DGIDGNMDITAKSDFITVSWCTFSYTERAYNHMNTNLIGGDDTASKQGADNLNVTWANCMWGSGCDQRMPMARFGTIHIFNCYYNCSGNKVAINPRKDSEFLIENNYFASGVNIFSQTDAKAYVWNDNYFEESYKPANKGSVSIPYQYSLYDAREVADVVSNPDYGAGATLS
;
A
#
# COMPACT_ATOMS: atom_id res chain seq x y z
N ASP A 1 9.20 3.51 14.73
CA ASP A 1 9.96 2.25 14.86
C ASP A 1 9.17 1.25 15.72
N GLY A 2 8.21 0.58 15.12
CA GLY A 2 7.49 -0.53 15.78
C GLY A 2 8.41 -1.74 15.93
N ILE A 3 8.17 -2.55 16.96
CA ILE A 3 8.81 -3.87 17.11
C ILE A 3 8.21 -4.86 16.10
N ASP A 4 6.97 -4.61 15.67
CA ASP A 4 6.23 -5.29 14.61
C ASP A 4 5.69 -4.23 13.64
N GLY A 5 4.61 -4.46 12.92
CA GLY A 5 4.05 -3.52 11.95
C GLY A 5 3.81 -2.10 12.50
N ASN A 6 3.86 -1.10 11.62
CA ASN A 6 3.53 0.28 12.00
C ASN A 6 2.01 0.47 12.16
N MET A 7 1.22 -0.21 11.33
CA MET A 7 -0.24 -0.15 11.40
C MET A 7 -0.84 -1.40 10.76
N ASP A 8 -1.58 -2.16 11.53
CA ASP A 8 -2.24 -3.38 11.10
C ASP A 8 -3.76 -3.26 11.19
N ILE A 9 -4.47 -3.81 10.21
CA ILE A 9 -5.93 -3.81 10.10
C ILE A 9 -6.38 -5.27 10.03
N THR A 10 -7.08 -5.75 11.05
CA THR A 10 -7.41 -7.18 11.16
C THR A 10 -8.84 -7.43 11.64
N ALA A 11 -9.23 -8.69 11.67
CA ALA A 11 -10.41 -9.20 12.39
C ALA A 11 -11.71 -8.44 12.12
N LYS A 12 -12.23 -8.54 10.92
CA LYS A 12 -13.54 -7.98 10.50
C LYS A 12 -13.62 -6.45 10.51
N SER A 13 -12.50 -5.76 10.60
CA SER A 13 -12.43 -4.32 10.34
C SER A 13 -12.86 -4.03 8.90
N ASP A 14 -13.55 -2.92 8.68
CA ASP A 14 -14.07 -2.62 7.35
C ASP A 14 -14.19 -1.12 7.08
N PHE A 15 -14.26 -0.75 5.79
CA PHE A 15 -14.43 0.61 5.29
C PHE A 15 -13.44 1.61 5.89
N ILE A 16 -12.16 1.25 5.88
CA ILE A 16 -11.07 2.06 6.44
C ILE A 16 -10.37 2.81 5.33
N THR A 17 -10.19 4.11 5.53
CA THR A 17 -9.34 4.94 4.68
C THR A 17 -8.13 5.44 5.47
N VAL A 18 -6.97 5.18 4.93
CA VAL A 18 -5.69 5.74 5.39
C VAL A 18 -5.21 6.73 4.35
N SER A 19 -5.07 7.98 4.73
CA SER A 19 -4.69 9.02 3.79
C SER A 19 -3.69 10.01 4.37
N TRP A 20 -2.85 10.55 3.50
CA TRP A 20 -1.84 11.56 3.83
C TRP A 20 -0.90 11.15 4.97
N CYS A 21 -0.58 9.87 5.04
CA CYS A 21 0.32 9.31 6.03
C CYS A 21 1.69 9.01 5.43
N THR A 22 2.74 9.27 6.20
CA THR A 22 4.10 8.84 5.89
C THR A 22 4.50 7.70 6.79
N PHE A 23 4.98 6.62 6.20
CA PHE A 23 5.53 5.46 6.89
C PHE A 23 7.04 5.41 6.65
N SER A 24 7.79 5.21 7.72
CA SER A 24 9.24 5.05 7.65
C SER A 24 9.75 4.32 8.88
N TYR A 25 10.97 3.82 8.77
CA TYR A 25 11.71 3.24 9.89
C TYR A 25 13.06 3.92 10.00
N THR A 26 13.50 4.18 11.22
CA THR A 26 14.84 4.68 11.50
C THR A 26 15.85 3.53 11.61
N GLU A 27 17.13 3.85 11.71
CA GLU A 27 18.20 2.87 11.95
C GLU A 27 18.03 2.08 13.28
N ARG A 28 17.13 2.51 14.14
CA ARG A 28 16.80 1.83 15.41
C ARG A 28 15.81 0.69 15.25
N ALA A 29 15.14 0.61 14.10
CA ALA A 29 14.22 -0.49 13.81
C ALA A 29 15.00 -1.80 13.70
N TYR A 30 14.62 -2.78 14.48
CA TYR A 30 15.36 -4.03 14.61
C TYR A 30 14.65 -5.17 13.89
N ASN A 31 15.16 -5.53 12.71
CA ASN A 31 14.84 -6.76 11.95
C ASN A 31 13.37 -7.04 11.58
N HIS A 32 12.40 -6.14 11.83
CA HIS A 32 10.99 -6.40 11.54
C HIS A 32 10.29 -5.17 10.98
N MET A 33 10.80 -4.64 9.87
CA MET A 33 10.28 -3.44 9.21
C MET A 33 9.10 -3.79 8.27
N ASN A 34 8.11 -4.48 8.83
CA ASN A 34 6.88 -4.86 8.16
C ASN A 34 5.82 -3.79 8.37
N THR A 35 5.50 -3.00 7.36
CA THR A 35 4.81 -1.72 7.56
C THR A 35 3.32 -1.87 7.86
N ASN A 36 2.54 -2.48 6.97
CA ASN A 36 1.08 -2.50 7.08
C ASN A 36 0.52 -3.88 6.71
N LEU A 37 -0.11 -4.55 7.67
CA LEU A 37 -0.79 -5.82 7.46
C LEU A 37 -2.30 -5.63 7.43
N ILE A 38 -2.96 -6.20 6.43
CA ILE A 38 -4.41 -6.33 6.36
C ILE A 38 -4.76 -7.82 6.37
N GLY A 39 -5.54 -8.26 7.38
CA GLY A 39 -5.85 -9.67 7.60
C GLY A 39 -4.70 -10.45 8.25
N GLY A 40 -4.84 -10.78 9.53
CA GLY A 40 -3.78 -11.33 10.37
C GLY A 40 -3.42 -12.79 10.07
N ASP A 41 -4.35 -13.59 9.57
CA ASP A 41 -4.13 -15.00 9.20
C ASP A 41 -5.02 -15.43 8.01
N ASP A 42 -4.84 -16.65 7.53
CA ASP A 42 -5.57 -17.19 6.38
C ASP A 42 -6.98 -17.73 6.74
N THR A 43 -7.48 -17.47 7.93
CA THR A 43 -8.77 -17.98 8.39
C THR A 43 -9.90 -17.01 8.07
N ALA A 44 -10.64 -17.27 6.99
CA ALA A 44 -11.73 -16.41 6.50
C ALA A 44 -12.76 -16.03 7.56
N SER A 45 -13.17 -16.96 8.41
CA SER A 45 -14.17 -16.71 9.47
C SER A 45 -13.67 -15.78 10.58
N LYS A 46 -12.36 -15.75 10.84
CA LYS A 46 -11.75 -14.84 11.80
C LYS A 46 -11.55 -13.45 11.22
N GLN A 47 -11.07 -13.39 10.00
CA GLN A 47 -10.74 -12.13 9.34
C GLN A 47 -11.98 -11.43 8.75
N GLY A 48 -13.04 -12.19 8.44
CA GLY A 48 -14.22 -11.69 7.74
C GLY A 48 -13.90 -11.52 6.25
N ALA A 49 -14.07 -12.60 5.46
CA ALA A 49 -13.66 -12.60 4.06
C ALA A 49 -14.33 -11.52 3.19
N ASP A 50 -15.53 -11.07 3.57
CA ASP A 50 -16.29 -9.99 2.91
C ASP A 50 -16.02 -8.61 3.51
N ASN A 51 -15.20 -8.54 4.55
CA ASN A 51 -14.73 -7.31 5.18
C ASN A 51 -13.32 -6.94 4.68
N LEU A 52 -12.61 -6.09 5.41
CA LEU A 52 -11.26 -5.63 5.10
C LEU A 52 -11.19 -4.81 3.79
N ASN A 53 -12.25 -4.03 3.53
CA ASN A 53 -12.23 -3.05 2.45
C ASN A 53 -11.43 -1.81 2.91
N VAL A 54 -10.24 -1.62 2.33
CA VAL A 54 -9.27 -0.62 2.80
C VAL A 54 -8.77 0.23 1.65
N THR A 55 -8.78 1.54 1.85
CA THR A 55 -8.25 2.52 0.91
C THR A 55 -6.97 3.14 1.44
N TRP A 56 -5.95 3.20 0.61
CA TRP A 56 -4.72 3.94 0.82
C TRP A 56 -4.63 5.07 -0.20
N ALA A 57 -4.67 6.32 0.26
CA ALA A 57 -4.71 7.49 -0.60
C ALA A 57 -3.67 8.53 -0.20
N ASN A 58 -2.88 9.02 -1.15
CA ASN A 58 -1.90 10.08 -0.92
C ASN A 58 -0.90 9.76 0.21
N CYS A 59 -0.53 8.51 0.37
CA CYS A 59 0.41 8.05 1.39
C CYS A 59 1.82 7.91 0.82
N MET A 60 2.82 7.95 1.70
CA MET A 60 4.21 7.70 1.33
C MET A 60 4.79 6.57 2.18
N TRP A 61 5.47 5.64 1.50
CA TRP A 61 6.36 4.66 2.13
C TRP A 61 7.80 5.04 1.81
N GLY A 62 8.49 5.49 2.82
CA GLY A 62 9.83 6.03 2.72
C GLY A 62 10.91 5.10 3.26
N SER A 63 12.00 5.71 3.68
CA SER A 63 13.21 5.04 4.15
C SER A 63 12.92 3.96 5.21
N GLY A 64 13.55 2.80 5.08
CA GLY A 64 13.48 1.70 6.01
C GLY A 64 12.23 0.80 5.91
N CYS A 65 11.22 1.17 5.13
CA CYS A 65 10.10 0.27 4.85
C CYS A 65 10.59 -0.91 4.01
N ASP A 66 10.51 -2.13 4.55
CA ASP A 66 11.04 -3.32 3.90
C ASP A 66 9.97 -4.13 3.15
N GLN A 67 8.82 -4.34 3.78
CA GLN A 67 7.72 -5.08 3.18
C GLN A 67 6.36 -4.72 3.77
N ARG A 68 5.28 -5.23 3.15
CA ARG A 68 3.88 -4.99 3.53
C ARG A 68 3.47 -3.52 3.38
N MET A 69 3.42 -3.03 2.14
CA MET A 69 3.05 -1.64 1.83
C MET A 69 1.84 -1.53 0.86
N PRO A 70 0.68 -2.12 1.17
CA PRO A 70 0.37 -3.10 2.18
C PRO A 70 0.53 -4.57 1.73
N MET A 71 0.52 -5.49 2.70
CA MET A 71 0.21 -6.90 2.47
C MET A 71 -1.23 -7.15 2.92
N ALA A 72 -2.05 -7.81 2.09
CA ALA A 72 -3.42 -8.11 2.47
C ALA A 72 -3.84 -9.55 2.18
N ARG A 73 -4.66 -10.08 3.09
CA ARG A 73 -5.47 -11.29 2.92
C ARG A 73 -6.92 -10.88 2.96
N PHE A 74 -7.72 -11.39 2.02
CA PHE A 74 -9.12 -11.04 1.85
C PHE A 74 -9.36 -9.55 1.53
N GLY A 75 -10.61 -9.16 1.41
CA GLY A 75 -11.03 -7.79 1.21
C GLY A 75 -10.63 -7.17 -0.13
N THR A 76 -11.08 -5.95 -0.34
CA THR A 76 -10.78 -5.13 -1.51
C THR A 76 -9.90 -3.96 -1.10
N ILE A 77 -8.71 -3.90 -1.66
CA ILE A 77 -7.68 -2.91 -1.33
C ILE A 77 -7.54 -1.95 -2.50
N HIS A 78 -7.77 -0.67 -2.24
CA HIS A 78 -7.58 0.39 -3.20
C HIS A 78 -6.37 1.26 -2.83
N ILE A 79 -5.40 1.38 -3.73
CA ILE A 79 -4.17 2.15 -3.52
C ILE A 79 -4.04 3.16 -4.66
N PHE A 80 -4.13 4.44 -4.34
CA PHE A 80 -4.01 5.49 -5.35
C PHE A 80 -3.29 6.74 -4.86
N ASN A 81 -2.67 7.46 -5.78
CA ASN A 81 -1.90 8.68 -5.51
C ASN A 81 -0.83 8.49 -4.42
N CYS A 82 -0.26 7.31 -4.31
CA CYS A 82 0.72 6.99 -3.28
C CYS A 82 2.14 6.99 -3.84
N TYR A 83 3.09 7.37 -3.00
CA TYR A 83 4.50 7.43 -3.34
C TYR A 83 5.31 6.34 -2.62
N TYR A 84 5.95 5.48 -3.38
CA TYR A 84 6.85 4.44 -2.90
C TYR A 84 8.29 4.87 -3.09
N ASN A 85 8.95 5.27 -2.00
CA ASN A 85 10.34 5.74 -1.96
C ASN A 85 11.18 4.91 -0.95
N CYS A 86 11.13 3.59 -1.10
CA CYS A 86 11.72 2.63 -0.19
C CYS A 86 12.71 1.70 -0.90
N SER A 87 13.63 2.28 -1.66
CA SER A 87 14.66 1.54 -2.42
C SER A 87 15.38 0.49 -1.57
N GLY A 88 15.61 -0.68 -2.16
CA GLY A 88 16.26 -1.82 -1.50
C GLY A 88 15.34 -2.66 -0.61
N ASN A 89 14.04 -2.37 -0.61
CA ASN A 89 13.02 -3.11 0.13
C ASN A 89 12.85 -4.55 -0.39
N LYS A 90 12.26 -5.41 0.42
CA LYS A 90 12.01 -6.80 0.07
C LYS A 90 10.83 -6.98 -0.88
N VAL A 91 9.68 -6.37 -0.59
CA VAL A 91 8.51 -6.29 -1.46
C VAL A 91 7.52 -5.24 -0.95
N ALA A 92 7.09 -4.32 -1.82
CA ALA A 92 6.15 -3.28 -1.43
C ALA A 92 4.71 -3.83 -1.33
N ILE A 93 4.05 -4.06 -2.44
CA ILE A 93 2.65 -4.50 -2.50
C ILE A 93 2.57 -6.02 -2.56
N ASN A 94 1.85 -6.62 -1.62
CA ASN A 94 1.79 -8.07 -1.52
C ASN A 94 0.35 -8.60 -1.34
N PRO A 95 -0.43 -8.73 -2.42
CA PRO A 95 -1.72 -9.40 -2.39
C PRO A 95 -1.58 -10.88 -2.06
N ARG A 96 -2.34 -11.35 -1.09
CA ARG A 96 -2.37 -12.76 -0.66
C ARG A 96 -3.81 -13.24 -0.56
N LYS A 97 -3.96 -14.46 -0.21
CA LYS A 97 -5.18 -15.22 0.14
C LYS A 97 -6.51 -14.48 -0.15
N ASP A 98 -7.06 -14.69 -1.34
CA ASP A 98 -8.36 -14.18 -1.78
C ASP A 98 -8.54 -12.64 -1.75
N SER A 99 -7.46 -11.86 -1.61
CA SER A 99 -7.51 -10.40 -1.67
C SER A 99 -7.66 -9.86 -3.09
N GLU A 100 -8.28 -8.69 -3.22
CA GLU A 100 -8.46 -7.97 -4.47
C GLU A 100 -7.79 -6.59 -4.38
N PHE A 101 -6.97 -6.22 -5.36
CA PHE A 101 -6.23 -4.96 -5.35
C PHE A 101 -6.52 -4.12 -6.59
N LEU A 102 -6.90 -2.85 -6.41
CA LEU A 102 -6.84 -1.83 -7.44
C LEU A 102 -5.67 -0.87 -7.11
N ILE A 103 -4.72 -0.76 -8.03
CA ILE A 103 -3.46 -0.01 -7.84
C ILE A 103 -3.37 0.98 -9.00
N GLU A 104 -3.59 2.26 -8.70
CA GLU A 104 -3.68 3.26 -9.76
C GLU A 104 -3.07 4.61 -9.41
N ASN A 105 -2.51 5.26 -10.42
CA ASN A 105 -1.91 6.59 -10.30
C ASN A 105 -0.92 6.72 -9.14
N ASN A 106 -0.12 5.68 -8.88
CA ASN A 106 0.94 5.71 -7.87
C ASN A 106 2.29 5.98 -8.54
N TYR A 107 3.23 6.49 -7.77
CA TYR A 107 4.60 6.72 -8.16
C TYR A 107 5.54 5.73 -7.47
N PHE A 108 6.33 5.00 -8.25
CA PHE A 108 7.33 4.05 -7.75
C PHE A 108 8.73 4.53 -8.12
N ALA A 109 9.51 4.91 -7.11
CA ALA A 109 10.90 5.34 -7.27
C ALA A 109 11.81 4.19 -7.71
N SER A 110 12.98 4.56 -8.21
CA SER A 110 14.03 3.61 -8.60
C SER A 110 14.47 2.73 -7.43
N GLY A 111 14.77 1.47 -7.72
CA GLY A 111 15.23 0.48 -6.74
C GLY A 111 14.15 -0.10 -5.83
N VAL A 112 12.87 0.23 -6.05
CA VAL A 112 11.76 -0.37 -5.30
C VAL A 112 11.40 -1.73 -5.87
N ASN A 113 11.45 -2.78 -5.04
CA ASN A 113 10.88 -4.09 -5.38
C ASN A 113 9.35 -4.03 -5.16
N ILE A 114 8.62 -3.91 -6.26
CA ILE A 114 7.24 -3.39 -6.24
C ILE A 114 6.22 -4.43 -5.77
N PHE A 115 6.29 -5.67 -6.29
CA PHE A 115 5.13 -6.55 -6.21
C PHE A 115 5.49 -8.03 -6.10
N SER A 116 4.76 -8.73 -5.26
CA SER A 116 4.68 -10.20 -5.22
C SER A 116 3.29 -10.60 -4.77
N GLN A 117 2.78 -11.72 -5.21
CA GLN A 117 1.46 -12.20 -4.81
C GLN A 117 1.44 -13.71 -4.52
N THR A 118 0.49 -14.13 -3.69
CA THR A 118 0.24 -15.55 -3.41
C THR A 118 -1.26 -15.74 -3.18
N ASP A 119 -1.90 -16.52 -4.05
CA ASP A 119 -3.34 -16.85 -3.99
C ASP A 119 -4.27 -15.62 -3.95
N ALA A 120 -3.84 -14.49 -4.51
CA ALA A 120 -4.69 -13.32 -4.70
C ALA A 120 -5.85 -13.64 -5.65
N LYS A 121 -7.05 -13.13 -5.35
CA LYS A 121 -8.22 -13.28 -6.20
C LYS A 121 -8.10 -12.41 -7.46
N ALA A 122 -7.78 -11.13 -7.29
CA ALA A 122 -7.61 -10.19 -8.40
C ALA A 122 -6.58 -9.11 -8.06
N TYR A 123 -5.95 -8.54 -9.07
CA TYR A 123 -5.15 -7.31 -8.98
C TYR A 123 -5.12 -6.60 -10.32
N VAL A 124 -5.36 -5.30 -10.30
CA VAL A 124 -5.47 -4.45 -11.48
C VAL A 124 -4.57 -3.22 -11.31
N TRP A 125 -3.80 -2.92 -12.34
CA TRP A 125 -2.88 -1.79 -12.40
C TRP A 125 -3.35 -0.81 -13.47
N ASN A 126 -3.56 0.45 -13.09
CA ASN A 126 -3.95 1.52 -13.98
C ASN A 126 -3.03 2.74 -13.81
N ASP A 127 -2.50 3.25 -14.91
CA ASP A 127 -1.84 4.56 -15.02
C ASP A 127 -0.79 4.90 -13.95
N ASN A 128 -0.10 3.89 -13.41
CA ASN A 128 0.99 4.10 -12.47
C ASN A 128 2.26 4.57 -13.19
N TYR A 129 3.09 5.35 -12.50
CA TYR A 129 4.40 5.74 -12.97
C TYR A 129 5.52 4.95 -12.28
N PHE A 130 6.48 4.48 -13.08
CA PHE A 130 7.63 3.71 -12.62
C PHE A 130 8.89 4.40 -13.14
N GLU A 131 9.81 4.79 -12.25
CA GLU A 131 11.10 5.36 -12.66
C GLU A 131 11.96 4.33 -13.41
N GLU A 132 11.84 3.07 -13.04
CA GLU A 132 12.48 1.96 -13.76
C GLU A 132 11.47 1.22 -14.62
N SER A 133 11.93 0.55 -15.66
CA SER A 133 11.06 -0.23 -16.54
C SER A 133 10.38 -1.37 -15.79
N TYR A 134 9.09 -1.23 -15.56
CA TYR A 134 8.23 -2.25 -14.96
C TYR A 134 6.98 -2.46 -15.79
N LYS A 135 6.60 -3.71 -16.01
CA LYS A 135 5.39 -4.08 -16.77
C LYS A 135 4.49 -4.93 -15.89
N PRO A 136 3.55 -4.31 -15.18
CA PRO A 136 2.61 -5.06 -14.36
C PRO A 136 1.67 -5.92 -15.22
N ALA A 137 1.29 -7.06 -14.70
CA ALA A 137 0.25 -7.90 -15.27
C ALA A 137 -1.02 -7.77 -14.43
N ASN A 138 -2.19 -7.75 -15.09
CA ASN A 138 -3.48 -7.77 -14.40
C ASN A 138 -4.00 -9.21 -14.24
N LYS A 139 -4.76 -9.44 -13.18
CA LYS A 139 -5.51 -10.67 -12.94
C LYS A 139 -6.93 -10.31 -12.50
N GLY A 140 -7.94 -10.77 -13.24
CA GLY A 140 -9.33 -10.51 -12.92
C GLY A 140 -9.74 -9.05 -13.11
N SER A 141 -10.73 -8.61 -12.35
CA SER A 141 -11.24 -7.23 -12.32
C SER A 141 -11.56 -6.82 -10.89
N VAL A 142 -11.38 -5.55 -10.59
CA VAL A 142 -11.68 -4.96 -9.27
C VAL A 142 -12.53 -3.72 -9.48
N SER A 143 -13.58 -3.54 -8.67
CA SER A 143 -14.48 -2.39 -8.72
C SER A 143 -14.53 -1.69 -7.37
N ILE A 144 -14.45 -0.36 -7.40
CA ILE A 144 -14.51 0.49 -6.20
C ILE A 144 -15.85 1.24 -6.18
N PRO A 145 -16.61 1.19 -5.07
CA PRO A 145 -18.00 1.67 -5.04
C PRO A 145 -18.13 3.15 -4.66
N TYR A 146 -17.08 3.95 -4.69
CA TYR A 146 -17.10 5.38 -4.34
C TYR A 146 -16.39 6.23 -5.41
N GLN A 147 -16.62 7.54 -5.35
CA GLN A 147 -15.93 8.51 -6.20
C GLN A 147 -14.64 9.00 -5.52
N TYR A 148 -13.61 9.22 -6.31
CA TYR A 148 -12.29 9.71 -5.86
C TYR A 148 -11.63 10.51 -6.98
N SER A 149 -10.57 11.24 -6.63
CA SER A 149 -9.81 12.05 -7.59
C SER A 149 -8.37 11.53 -7.72
N LEU A 150 -7.89 11.47 -8.94
CA LEU A 150 -6.56 11.00 -9.27
C LEU A 150 -5.67 12.18 -9.71
N TYR A 151 -4.43 12.20 -9.24
CA TYR A 151 -3.37 13.04 -9.80
C TYR A 151 -2.74 12.37 -11.02
N ASP A 152 -2.05 13.11 -11.86
CA ASP A 152 -1.08 12.51 -12.77
C ASP A 152 -0.04 11.75 -11.93
N ALA A 153 0.19 10.48 -12.26
CA ALA A 153 1.10 9.65 -11.47
C ALA A 153 2.52 10.22 -11.39
N ARG A 154 2.96 11.00 -12.39
CA ARG A 154 4.27 11.67 -12.40
C ARG A 154 4.38 12.81 -11.38
N GLU A 155 3.26 13.41 -11.01
CA GLU A 155 3.20 14.52 -10.04
C GLU A 155 3.06 14.03 -8.60
N VAL A 156 2.69 12.75 -8.41
CA VAL A 156 2.38 12.19 -7.09
C VAL A 156 3.55 12.30 -6.12
N ALA A 157 4.78 12.07 -6.58
CA ALA A 157 5.95 12.19 -5.71
C ALA A 157 6.08 13.62 -5.14
N ASP A 158 5.95 14.62 -5.98
CA ASP A 158 6.05 16.03 -5.58
C ASP A 158 4.89 16.47 -4.69
N VAL A 159 3.68 16.02 -4.99
CA VAL A 159 2.48 16.33 -4.20
C VAL A 159 2.55 15.68 -2.81
N VAL A 160 2.86 14.39 -2.76
CA VAL A 160 2.80 13.62 -1.53
C VAL A 160 3.98 13.91 -0.60
N SER A 161 5.16 14.20 -1.13
CA SER A 161 6.35 14.56 -0.32
C SER A 161 6.50 16.05 -0.03
N ASN A 162 5.55 16.88 -0.42
CA ASN A 162 5.62 18.31 -0.21
C ASN A 162 5.68 18.66 1.30
N PRO A 163 6.66 19.46 1.76
CA PRO A 163 6.83 19.75 3.19
C PRO A 163 5.72 20.61 3.79
N ASP A 164 4.97 21.36 2.97
CA ASP A 164 3.95 22.31 3.44
C ASP A 164 2.54 21.68 3.49
N TYR A 165 2.24 20.75 2.56
CA TYR A 165 0.88 20.18 2.43
C TYR A 165 0.87 18.69 2.07
N GLY A 166 2.01 18.03 2.01
CA GLY A 166 2.12 16.62 1.66
C GLY A 166 1.76 15.66 2.80
N ALA A 167 2.11 14.41 2.64
CA ALA A 167 1.86 13.38 3.63
C ALA A 167 2.72 13.55 4.88
N GLY A 168 2.15 13.17 6.02
CA GLY A 168 2.79 13.31 7.32
C GLY A 168 2.32 14.54 8.09
N ALA A 169 2.63 14.59 9.39
CA ALA A 169 2.26 15.71 10.24
C ALA A 169 3.37 16.78 10.23
N THR A 170 3.01 18.01 9.93
CA THR A 170 3.84 19.17 10.26
C THR A 170 3.56 19.58 11.70
N LEU A 171 4.51 19.32 12.58
CA LEU A 171 4.47 19.86 13.93
C LEU A 171 5.08 21.27 13.89
N SER A 172 4.22 22.27 14.04
CA SER A 172 4.63 23.66 14.23
C SER A 172 5.04 23.92 15.66
#